data_dcdc8ffc486881c76f39d6c02a9a7d37
#
_entry.id   dcdc8ffc486881c76f39d6c02a9a7d37
#
_cell.length_a   1.000
_cell.length_b   1.000
_cell.length_c   1.000
_cell.angle_alpha   90.00
_cell.angle_beta   90.00
_cell.angle_gamma   90.00
#
_symmetry.space_group_name_H-M   'P 1'
#
loop_
_entity.id
_entity.type
_entity.pdbx_description
1 polymer ?
#
loop_
_entity_poly.entity_id
_entity_poly.type
_entity_poly.pdbx_seq_one_letter_code
_entity_poly.pdbx_strand_id
1 'polypeptide(L)'
;MDKIAVLIPCYNEEKTIAKVVADAKAALPEAVIYVYDNNSTDRTVELASKAGAVIRHEYMQGKGNVIRRMFREIEAQCYIMVDGDDTYPMEFAPEMVDKVLHHNADMVVGDRLSSTYFEENKRPFHNMGNSVVRASINHLFGCEVKDIMTGFRAFSYGFVKTFPVLSKGFEIETEMTIHAVYNHMQIDNVIVEYRDRPEGSVSKLNTYSDGFRVLGTIFRLYRDYKPFGFFSILAFVLVVIAAAFFLPVLMEFLQTGLVLKFPTLIVCGFVIMAAIQAFFAGLILSNMAMKNRRDFEYRFTLVCEKERRQRREDKEDEG
;
A
#
# COMPACT_ATOMS: atom_id res chain seq x y z
N MET A 1 -1.67 23.24 -13.56
CA MET A 1 -1.81 21.85 -13.02
C MET A 1 -3.29 21.63 -12.70
N ASP A 2 -3.81 20.37 -12.86
CA ASP A 2 -5.22 20.09 -12.56
C ASP A 2 -5.54 20.38 -11.09
N LYS A 3 -6.74 20.90 -10.79
CA LYS A 3 -7.18 21.06 -9.39
C LYS A 3 -7.47 19.68 -8.78
N ILE A 4 -8.20 18.82 -9.52
CA ILE A 4 -8.56 17.48 -9.10
C ILE A 4 -8.36 16.54 -10.29
N ALA A 5 -7.66 15.42 -10.08
CA ALA A 5 -7.54 14.33 -11.07
C ALA A 5 -8.18 13.06 -10.51
N VAL A 6 -9.14 12.51 -11.24
CA VAL A 6 -9.69 11.16 -10.96
C VAL A 6 -8.92 10.15 -11.77
N LEU A 7 -8.31 9.18 -11.10
CA LEU A 7 -7.45 8.15 -11.67
C LEU A 7 -8.13 6.79 -11.62
N ILE A 8 -8.45 6.21 -12.79
CA ILE A 8 -9.19 4.96 -12.91
C ILE A 8 -8.34 3.93 -13.65
N PRO A 9 -7.67 3.01 -12.93
CA PRO A 9 -6.99 1.88 -13.55
C PRO A 9 -8.01 0.87 -14.08
N CYS A 10 -7.91 0.48 -15.36
CA CYS A 10 -8.87 -0.40 -16.01
C CYS A 10 -8.21 -1.59 -16.71
N TYR A 11 -8.88 -2.74 -16.61
CA TYR A 11 -8.58 -3.93 -17.38
C TYR A 11 -9.85 -4.76 -17.60
N ASN A 12 -10.41 -4.73 -18.82
CA ASN A 12 -11.66 -5.42 -19.19
C ASN A 12 -12.84 -5.05 -18.26
N GLU A 13 -13.25 -3.77 -18.28
CA GLU A 13 -14.34 -3.21 -17.49
C GLU A 13 -15.42 -2.56 -18.38
N GLU A 14 -15.68 -3.11 -19.59
CA GLU A 14 -16.64 -2.55 -20.54
C GLU A 14 -18.05 -2.35 -19.97
N LYS A 15 -18.46 -3.16 -18.98
CA LYS A 15 -19.79 -3.11 -18.39
C LYS A 15 -20.01 -1.94 -17.44
N THR A 16 -18.93 -1.45 -16.83
CA THR A 16 -18.99 -0.53 -15.69
C THR A 16 -18.33 0.81 -15.97
N ILE A 17 -17.29 0.85 -16.79
CA ILE A 17 -16.45 2.02 -16.96
C ILE A 17 -17.20 3.29 -17.37
N ALA A 18 -18.19 3.18 -18.27
CA ALA A 18 -18.95 4.34 -18.72
C ALA A 18 -19.74 4.98 -17.57
N LYS A 19 -20.34 4.15 -16.68
CA LYS A 19 -21.04 4.59 -15.49
C LYS A 19 -20.08 5.23 -14.47
N VAL A 20 -18.94 4.58 -14.19
CA VAL A 20 -17.93 5.11 -13.25
C VAL A 20 -17.43 6.49 -13.68
N VAL A 21 -17.18 6.69 -14.99
CA VAL A 21 -16.78 8.00 -15.53
C VAL A 21 -17.92 9.03 -15.41
N ALA A 22 -19.16 8.64 -15.66
CA ALA A 22 -20.31 9.54 -15.53
C ALA A 22 -20.55 9.95 -14.08
N ASP A 23 -20.50 8.99 -13.14
CA ASP A 23 -20.65 9.22 -11.71
C ASP A 23 -19.52 10.13 -11.18
N ALA A 24 -18.28 9.92 -11.63
CA ALA A 24 -17.14 10.75 -11.29
C ALA A 24 -17.32 12.21 -11.77
N LYS A 25 -17.81 12.41 -12.99
CA LYS A 25 -18.13 13.75 -13.50
C LYS A 25 -19.26 14.44 -12.74
N ALA A 26 -20.27 13.68 -12.33
CA ALA A 26 -21.38 14.21 -11.57
C ALA A 26 -20.95 14.64 -10.15
N ALA A 27 -20.11 13.81 -9.49
CA ALA A 27 -19.63 14.08 -8.16
C ALA A 27 -18.55 15.18 -8.10
N LEU A 28 -17.69 15.26 -9.12
CA LEU A 28 -16.56 16.19 -9.20
C LEU A 28 -16.54 16.90 -10.58
N PRO A 29 -17.41 17.90 -10.82
CA PRO A 29 -17.53 18.55 -12.14
C PRO A 29 -16.24 19.26 -12.60
N GLU A 30 -15.39 19.70 -11.65
CA GLU A 30 -14.12 20.39 -11.94
C GLU A 30 -12.96 19.41 -12.17
N ALA A 31 -13.17 18.10 -11.99
CA ALA A 31 -12.10 17.12 -12.09
C ALA A 31 -11.81 16.71 -13.53
N VAL A 32 -10.54 16.49 -13.82
CA VAL A 32 -10.14 15.77 -15.04
C VAL A 32 -10.11 14.27 -14.76
N ILE A 33 -10.81 13.48 -15.57
CA ILE A 33 -10.95 12.04 -15.38
C ILE A 33 -10.00 11.32 -16.32
N TYR A 34 -9.05 10.60 -15.75
CA TYR A 34 -8.06 9.80 -16.45
C TYR A 34 -8.38 8.32 -16.32
N VAL A 35 -8.58 7.65 -17.43
CA VAL A 35 -8.71 6.20 -17.51
C VAL A 35 -7.42 5.63 -18.08
N TYR A 36 -6.74 4.81 -17.29
CA TYR A 36 -5.53 4.10 -17.72
C TYR A 36 -5.84 2.65 -18.05
N ASP A 37 -5.82 2.36 -19.33
CA ASP A 37 -6.04 1.01 -19.83
C ASP A 37 -4.79 0.15 -19.70
N ASN A 38 -4.96 -1.04 -19.12
CA ASN A 38 -3.89 -2.01 -18.94
C ASN A 38 -4.07 -3.25 -19.83
N ASN A 39 -4.06 -3.02 -21.15
CA ASN A 39 -4.23 -4.03 -22.20
C ASN A 39 -5.62 -4.69 -22.22
N SER A 40 -6.69 -3.93 -22.09
CA SER A 40 -8.05 -4.44 -22.27
C SER A 40 -8.26 -4.97 -23.69
N THR A 41 -9.00 -6.06 -23.79
CA THR A 41 -9.35 -6.72 -25.04
C THR A 41 -10.82 -6.55 -25.42
N ASP A 42 -11.59 -5.89 -24.55
CA ASP A 42 -13.01 -5.56 -24.72
C ASP A 42 -13.20 -4.09 -25.14
N ARG A 43 -14.40 -3.57 -25.00
CA ARG A 43 -14.74 -2.18 -25.37
C ARG A 43 -14.47 -1.15 -24.29
N THR A 44 -13.68 -1.46 -23.25
CA THR A 44 -13.38 -0.57 -22.13
C THR A 44 -12.90 0.80 -22.61
N VAL A 45 -11.90 0.85 -23.48
CA VAL A 45 -11.29 2.09 -23.99
C VAL A 45 -12.30 2.94 -24.77
N GLU A 46 -13.06 2.29 -25.66
CA GLU A 46 -14.09 2.96 -26.48
C GLU A 46 -15.15 3.62 -25.60
N LEU A 47 -15.67 2.87 -24.61
CA LEU A 47 -16.75 3.34 -23.74
C LEU A 47 -16.28 4.43 -22.79
N ALA A 48 -15.09 4.31 -22.23
CA ALA A 48 -14.49 5.34 -21.38
C ALA A 48 -14.26 6.65 -22.16
N SER A 49 -13.77 6.57 -23.39
CA SER A 49 -13.56 7.73 -24.26
C SER A 49 -14.88 8.41 -24.61
N LYS A 50 -15.92 7.64 -24.97
CA LYS A 50 -17.28 8.17 -25.24
C LYS A 50 -17.90 8.83 -24.01
N ALA A 51 -17.62 8.33 -22.81
CA ALA A 51 -18.03 8.95 -21.55
C ALA A 51 -17.24 10.25 -21.26
N GLY A 52 -16.18 10.53 -22.05
CA GLY A 52 -15.38 11.75 -22.01
C GLY A 52 -14.26 11.73 -20.99
N ALA A 53 -13.68 10.57 -20.71
CA ALA A 53 -12.45 10.44 -19.99
C ALA A 53 -11.23 10.65 -20.90
N VAL A 54 -10.12 11.12 -20.32
CA VAL A 54 -8.80 11.15 -20.96
C VAL A 54 -8.19 9.76 -20.89
N ILE A 55 -7.97 9.14 -22.05
CA ILE A 55 -7.45 7.77 -22.12
C ILE A 55 -5.91 7.79 -22.17
N ARG A 56 -5.31 6.92 -21.35
CA ARG A 56 -3.88 6.59 -21.36
C ARG A 56 -3.71 5.06 -21.35
N HIS A 57 -2.53 4.58 -21.73
CA HIS A 57 -2.25 3.15 -21.79
C HIS A 57 -1.00 2.81 -20.99
N GLU A 58 -1.07 1.73 -20.22
CA GLU A 58 0.09 1.09 -19.59
C GLU A 58 0.21 -0.35 -20.12
N TYR A 59 1.29 -0.61 -20.84
CA TYR A 59 1.52 -1.89 -21.51
C TYR A 59 2.08 -2.98 -20.59
N MET A 60 2.68 -2.61 -19.47
CA MET A 60 3.13 -3.57 -18.46
C MET A 60 1.94 -3.99 -17.60
N GLN A 61 1.54 -5.27 -17.72
CA GLN A 61 0.40 -5.81 -16.98
C GLN A 61 0.59 -5.70 -15.46
N GLY A 62 -0.45 -5.21 -14.77
CA GLY A 62 -0.54 -5.14 -13.31
C GLY A 62 -0.92 -3.76 -12.77
N LYS A 63 -1.83 -3.75 -11.79
CA LYS A 63 -2.39 -2.52 -11.19
C LYS A 63 -1.29 -1.57 -10.67
N GLY A 64 -0.26 -2.09 -10.03
CA GLY A 64 0.86 -1.29 -9.53
C GLY A 64 1.64 -0.60 -10.66
N ASN A 65 1.79 -1.23 -11.84
CA ASN A 65 2.44 -0.60 -12.99
C ASN A 65 1.60 0.58 -13.51
N VAL A 66 0.28 0.40 -13.58
CA VAL A 66 -0.67 1.45 -13.97
C VAL A 66 -0.56 2.65 -13.02
N ILE A 67 -0.64 2.41 -11.70
CA ILE A 67 -0.57 3.47 -10.69
C ILE A 67 0.78 4.19 -10.74
N ARG A 68 1.88 3.46 -10.95
CA ARG A 68 3.21 4.06 -11.14
C ARG A 68 3.21 5.06 -12.30
N ARG A 69 2.59 4.70 -13.42
CA ARG A 69 2.50 5.56 -14.58
C ARG A 69 1.61 6.78 -14.31
N MET A 70 0.43 6.57 -13.73
CA MET A 70 -0.48 7.65 -13.33
C MET A 70 0.23 8.70 -12.48
N PHE A 71 0.92 8.27 -11.41
CA PHE A 71 1.59 9.15 -10.47
C PHE A 71 2.77 9.93 -11.08
N ARG A 72 3.38 9.36 -12.12
CA ARG A 72 4.46 10.05 -12.86
C ARG A 72 3.95 11.06 -13.87
N GLU A 73 2.86 10.75 -14.57
CA GLU A 73 2.40 11.54 -15.71
C GLU A 73 1.43 12.66 -15.32
N ILE A 74 0.62 12.45 -14.28
CA ILE A 74 -0.45 13.39 -13.93
C ILE A 74 0.05 14.38 -12.87
N GLU A 75 -0.21 15.66 -13.11
CA GLU A 75 0.06 16.77 -12.18
C GLU A 75 -1.26 17.37 -11.71
N ALA A 76 -1.64 17.13 -10.44
CA ALA A 76 -2.85 17.64 -9.83
C ALA A 76 -2.65 18.01 -8.36
N GLN A 77 -3.48 18.90 -7.83
CA GLN A 77 -3.44 19.27 -6.39
C GLN A 77 -4.03 18.17 -5.52
N CYS A 78 -5.07 17.49 -6.01
CA CYS A 78 -5.70 16.35 -5.35
C CYS A 78 -5.92 15.23 -6.38
N TYR A 79 -5.62 14.00 -5.97
CA TYR A 79 -5.81 12.81 -6.78
C TYR A 79 -6.85 11.92 -6.11
N ILE A 80 -7.87 11.51 -6.86
CA ILE A 80 -8.83 10.48 -6.45
C ILE A 80 -8.54 9.22 -7.23
N MET A 81 -8.20 8.14 -6.57
CA MET A 81 -8.06 6.82 -7.17
C MET A 81 -9.31 6.00 -6.89
N VAL A 82 -9.89 5.41 -7.91
CA VAL A 82 -11.07 4.55 -7.82
C VAL A 82 -10.99 3.42 -8.85
N ASP A 83 -11.47 2.23 -8.49
CA ASP A 83 -11.50 1.08 -9.39
C ASP A 83 -12.60 1.26 -10.47
N GLY A 84 -12.38 0.72 -11.67
CA GLY A 84 -13.30 0.83 -12.80
C GLY A 84 -14.51 -0.12 -12.76
N ASP A 85 -14.71 -0.86 -11.66
CA ASP A 85 -15.68 -1.95 -11.52
C ASP A 85 -17.02 -1.57 -10.87
N ASP A 86 -17.25 -0.28 -10.65
CA ASP A 86 -18.48 0.31 -10.05
C ASP A 86 -18.78 -0.18 -8.61
N THR A 87 -17.75 -0.58 -7.88
CA THR A 87 -17.91 -1.02 -6.47
C THR A 87 -17.91 0.12 -5.47
N TYR A 88 -17.44 1.31 -5.87
CA TYR A 88 -17.35 2.48 -5.01
C TYR A 88 -18.24 3.62 -5.48
N PRO A 89 -19.21 4.08 -4.64
CA PRO A 89 -20.02 5.23 -4.94
C PRO A 89 -19.19 6.53 -4.96
N MET A 90 -19.21 7.25 -6.06
CA MET A 90 -18.45 8.50 -6.22
C MET A 90 -19.00 9.67 -5.41
N GLU A 91 -20.19 9.54 -4.80
CA GLU A 91 -20.82 10.56 -3.93
C GLU A 91 -19.99 10.90 -2.69
N PHE A 92 -19.08 10.03 -2.25
CA PHE A 92 -18.15 10.27 -1.15
C PHE A 92 -16.86 11.00 -1.58
N ALA A 93 -16.60 11.11 -2.89
CA ALA A 93 -15.38 11.72 -3.41
C ALA A 93 -15.24 13.23 -3.02
N PRO A 94 -16.30 14.07 -3.01
CA PRO A 94 -16.18 15.46 -2.58
C PRO A 94 -15.66 15.63 -1.16
N GLU A 95 -16.11 14.79 -0.20
CA GLU A 95 -15.61 14.82 1.18
C GLU A 95 -14.12 14.43 1.24
N MET A 96 -13.71 13.43 0.46
CA MET A 96 -12.31 13.01 0.40
C MET A 96 -11.41 14.11 -0.18
N VAL A 97 -11.89 14.82 -1.22
CA VAL A 97 -11.20 15.97 -1.81
C VAL A 97 -11.07 17.11 -0.81
N ASP A 98 -12.13 17.43 -0.06
CA ASP A 98 -12.13 18.48 0.96
C ASP A 98 -11.06 18.20 2.03
N LYS A 99 -10.98 16.97 2.52
CA LYS A 99 -9.97 16.55 3.49
C LYS A 99 -8.54 16.75 2.97
N VAL A 100 -8.28 16.46 1.69
CA VAL A 100 -6.97 16.68 1.09
C VAL A 100 -6.66 18.16 0.88
N LEU A 101 -7.59 18.91 0.29
CA LEU A 101 -7.34 20.30 -0.11
C LEU A 101 -7.39 21.30 1.04
N HIS A 102 -8.25 21.05 2.05
CA HIS A 102 -8.52 22.01 3.12
C HIS A 102 -8.13 21.53 4.52
N HIS A 103 -8.00 20.22 4.74
CA HIS A 103 -7.66 19.66 6.05
C HIS A 103 -6.25 19.03 6.10
N ASN A 104 -5.40 19.27 5.09
CA ASN A 104 -4.01 18.83 4.99
C ASN A 104 -3.83 17.31 5.08
N ALA A 105 -4.83 16.50 4.71
CA ALA A 105 -4.65 15.07 4.63
C ALA A 105 -3.74 14.71 3.46
N ASP A 106 -2.70 13.89 3.71
CA ASP A 106 -1.84 13.37 2.66
C ASP A 106 -2.47 12.19 1.94
N MET A 107 -3.23 11.39 2.69
CA MET A 107 -4.00 10.26 2.16
C MET A 107 -5.34 10.16 2.89
N VAL A 108 -6.42 10.05 2.13
CA VAL A 108 -7.76 9.73 2.66
C VAL A 108 -8.18 8.36 2.16
N VAL A 109 -8.62 7.52 3.08
CA VAL A 109 -9.00 6.11 2.80
C VAL A 109 -10.51 5.98 2.83
N GLY A 110 -11.11 5.44 1.77
CA GLY A 110 -12.52 5.05 1.74
C GLY A 110 -12.72 3.76 2.57
N ASP A 111 -13.22 3.91 3.79
CA ASP A 111 -13.41 2.83 4.76
C ASP A 111 -14.73 2.09 4.50
N ARG A 112 -14.65 0.95 3.83
CA ARG A 112 -15.80 0.05 3.59
C ARG A 112 -16.16 -0.77 4.83
N LEU A 113 -15.16 -1.11 5.64
CA LEU A 113 -15.29 -2.08 6.72
C LEU A 113 -16.08 -1.55 7.92
N SER A 114 -16.20 -0.23 8.05
CA SER A 114 -17.03 0.43 9.05
C SER A 114 -18.48 0.66 8.57
N SER A 115 -18.81 0.30 7.33
CA SER A 115 -20.16 0.35 6.74
C SER A 115 -20.85 -1.01 6.78
N THR A 116 -21.86 -1.20 5.96
CA THR A 116 -22.66 -2.44 5.79
C THR A 116 -21.91 -3.59 5.08
N TYR A 117 -20.63 -3.41 4.75
CA TYR A 117 -19.80 -4.37 3.98
C TYR A 117 -19.88 -5.82 4.49
N PHE A 118 -19.88 -6.03 5.80
CA PHE A 118 -19.94 -7.37 6.40
C PHE A 118 -21.35 -8.00 6.34
N GLU A 119 -22.40 -7.20 6.19
CA GLU A 119 -23.76 -7.68 6.04
C GLU A 119 -24.02 -8.17 4.61
N GLU A 120 -23.42 -7.51 3.62
CA GLU A 120 -23.59 -7.79 2.21
C GLU A 120 -22.61 -8.86 1.69
N ASN A 121 -21.36 -8.87 2.15
CA ASN A 121 -20.32 -9.80 1.71
C ASN A 121 -20.14 -11.01 2.66
N LYS A 122 -20.92 -12.06 2.48
CA LYS A 122 -20.89 -13.31 3.26
C LYS A 122 -19.73 -14.28 2.87
N ARG A 123 -18.56 -13.79 2.49
CA ARG A 123 -17.39 -14.64 2.17
C ARG A 123 -16.47 -14.76 3.41
N PRO A 124 -16.62 -15.79 4.28
CA PRO A 124 -15.98 -15.84 5.60
C PRO A 124 -14.45 -15.85 5.54
N PHE A 125 -13.84 -16.50 4.57
CA PHE A 125 -12.39 -16.58 4.44
C PHE A 125 -11.76 -15.27 3.94
N HIS A 126 -12.46 -14.47 3.13
CA HIS A 126 -12.00 -13.18 2.65
C HIS A 126 -11.96 -12.14 3.79
N ASN A 127 -12.99 -12.15 4.64
CA ASN A 127 -13.09 -11.24 5.78
C ASN A 127 -12.03 -11.55 6.85
N MET A 128 -11.75 -12.83 7.11
CA MET A 128 -10.70 -13.25 8.04
C MET A 128 -9.30 -12.83 7.55
N GLY A 129 -9.02 -13.02 6.24
CA GLY A 129 -7.75 -12.58 5.65
C GLY A 129 -7.53 -11.07 5.81
N ASN A 130 -8.54 -10.26 5.50
CA ASN A 130 -8.48 -8.80 5.62
C ASN A 130 -8.26 -8.35 7.08
N SER A 131 -8.94 -9.00 8.04
CA SER A 131 -8.77 -8.72 9.47
C SER A 131 -7.37 -9.07 9.98
N VAL A 132 -6.79 -10.19 9.53
CA VAL A 132 -5.41 -10.59 9.89
C VAL A 132 -4.39 -9.60 9.32
N VAL A 133 -4.54 -9.20 8.05
CA VAL A 133 -3.68 -8.21 7.40
C VAL A 133 -3.74 -6.88 8.15
N ARG A 134 -4.95 -6.37 8.42
CA ARG A 134 -5.16 -5.14 9.17
C ARG A 134 -4.55 -5.18 10.56
N ALA A 135 -4.85 -6.24 11.34
CA ALA A 135 -4.31 -6.40 12.68
C ALA A 135 -2.78 -6.48 12.68
N SER A 136 -2.20 -7.20 11.72
CA SER A 136 -0.74 -7.31 11.56
C SER A 136 -0.10 -5.95 11.28
N ILE A 137 -0.65 -5.18 10.33
CA ILE A 137 -0.10 -3.86 9.97
C ILE A 137 -0.28 -2.88 11.13
N ASN A 138 -1.47 -2.81 11.72
CA ASN A 138 -1.73 -1.90 12.84
C ASN A 138 -0.81 -2.20 14.03
N HIS A 139 -0.62 -3.49 14.38
CA HIS A 139 0.29 -3.89 15.45
C HIS A 139 1.76 -3.61 15.10
N LEU A 140 2.21 -4.02 13.90
CA LEU A 140 3.60 -3.89 13.47
C LEU A 140 4.03 -2.43 13.28
N PHE A 141 3.14 -1.58 12.78
CA PHE A 141 3.46 -0.19 12.47
C PHE A 141 2.87 0.83 13.46
N GLY A 142 2.05 0.38 14.43
CA GLY A 142 1.47 1.24 15.46
C GLY A 142 0.49 2.26 14.88
N CYS A 143 -0.36 1.85 13.97
CA CYS A 143 -1.36 2.68 13.32
C CYS A 143 -2.79 2.14 13.55
N GLU A 144 -3.79 2.94 13.22
CA GLU A 144 -5.22 2.60 13.36
C GLU A 144 -5.97 2.71 12.02
N VAL A 145 -5.35 2.24 10.94
CA VAL A 145 -6.00 2.24 9.62
C VAL A 145 -7.09 1.17 9.60
N LYS A 146 -8.31 1.56 9.22
CA LYS A 146 -9.49 0.69 9.28
C LYS A 146 -9.62 -0.21 8.05
N ASP A 147 -9.45 0.32 6.84
CA ASP A 147 -9.46 -0.46 5.59
C ASP A 147 -8.17 -0.26 4.81
N ILE A 148 -7.31 -1.29 4.81
CA ILE A 148 -5.99 -1.25 4.18
C ILE A 148 -6.05 -1.65 2.71
N MET A 149 -7.05 -2.43 2.32
CA MET A 149 -7.15 -3.04 0.99
C MET A 149 -8.16 -2.36 0.07
N THR A 150 -8.66 -1.18 0.44
CA THR A 150 -9.58 -0.42 -0.41
C THR A 150 -8.84 0.23 -1.58
N GLY A 151 -9.44 0.18 -2.78
CA GLY A 151 -8.97 0.90 -3.97
C GLY A 151 -9.47 2.34 -4.05
N PHE A 152 -10.41 2.75 -3.19
CA PHE A 152 -10.95 4.11 -3.19
C PHE A 152 -10.17 4.99 -2.21
N ARG A 153 -9.35 5.88 -2.76
CA ARG A 153 -8.44 6.74 -1.98
C ARG A 153 -8.30 8.11 -2.59
N ALA A 154 -8.06 9.10 -1.73
CA ALA A 154 -7.59 10.41 -2.17
C ALA A 154 -6.17 10.68 -1.68
N PHE A 155 -5.40 11.46 -2.45
CA PHE A 155 -4.01 11.75 -2.16
C PHE A 155 -3.67 13.21 -2.40
N SER A 156 -2.74 13.74 -1.60
CA SER A 156 -2.09 15.03 -1.83
C SER A 156 -1.05 14.94 -2.97
N TYR A 157 -0.69 16.07 -3.54
CA TYR A 157 0.44 16.16 -4.46
C TYR A 157 1.73 15.63 -3.84
N GLY A 158 1.99 16.01 -2.59
CA GLY A 158 3.15 15.57 -1.83
C GLY A 158 3.25 14.05 -1.74
N PHE A 159 2.14 13.37 -1.41
CA PHE A 159 2.08 11.92 -1.38
C PHE A 159 2.43 11.32 -2.74
N VAL A 160 1.72 11.73 -3.79
CA VAL A 160 1.84 11.13 -5.13
C VAL A 160 3.24 11.28 -5.70
N LYS A 161 3.88 12.43 -5.50
CA LYS A 161 5.21 12.70 -6.07
C LYS A 161 6.38 12.14 -5.25
N THR A 162 6.11 11.68 -4.03
CA THR A 162 7.15 11.08 -3.18
C THR A 162 6.98 9.57 -2.97
N PHE A 163 5.82 9.00 -3.33
CA PHE A 163 5.54 7.58 -3.17
C PHE A 163 6.28 6.73 -4.22
N PRO A 164 7.24 5.87 -3.81
CA PRO A 164 7.95 4.99 -4.71
C PRO A 164 7.13 3.71 -4.95
N VAL A 165 6.35 3.66 -6.03
CA VAL A 165 5.56 2.47 -6.38
C VAL A 165 6.49 1.31 -6.74
N LEU A 166 6.62 0.32 -5.87
CA LEU A 166 7.49 -0.86 -6.05
C LEU A 166 6.69 -2.11 -6.41
N SER A 167 5.48 -2.25 -5.87
CA SER A 167 4.57 -3.36 -6.13
C SER A 167 4.06 -3.35 -7.58
N LYS A 168 3.78 -4.54 -8.11
CA LYS A 168 3.27 -4.71 -9.48
C LYS A 168 1.77 -5.02 -9.52
N GLY A 169 1.21 -5.57 -8.46
CA GLY A 169 -0.15 -6.08 -8.37
C GLY A 169 -1.01 -5.33 -7.36
N PHE A 170 -1.96 -6.07 -6.78
CA PHE A 170 -2.92 -5.57 -5.79
C PHE A 170 -2.35 -5.31 -4.40
N GLU A 171 -1.11 -5.71 -4.15
CA GLU A 171 -0.39 -5.38 -2.92
C GLU A 171 -0.09 -3.88 -2.80
N ILE A 172 -0.35 -3.10 -3.84
CA ILE A 172 -0.09 -1.66 -3.90
C ILE A 172 -0.87 -0.87 -2.84
N GLU A 173 -2.11 -1.25 -2.53
CA GLU A 173 -2.92 -0.58 -1.50
C GLU A 173 -2.27 -0.73 -0.12
N THR A 174 -1.73 -1.91 0.16
CA THR A 174 -0.97 -2.18 1.40
C THR A 174 0.31 -1.36 1.45
N GLU A 175 1.05 -1.28 0.33
CA GLU A 175 2.27 -0.50 0.21
C GLU A 175 2.04 0.99 0.45
N MET A 176 0.96 1.58 -0.13
CA MET A 176 0.57 2.96 0.09
C MET A 176 0.31 3.25 1.57
N THR A 177 -0.44 2.36 2.23
CA THR A 177 -0.77 2.51 3.65
C THR A 177 0.48 2.47 4.52
N ILE A 178 1.36 1.49 4.33
CA ILE A 178 2.60 1.35 5.10
C ILE A 178 3.52 2.54 4.85
N HIS A 179 3.62 3.01 3.60
CA HIS A 179 4.42 4.19 3.25
C HIS A 179 3.94 5.44 4.00
N ALA A 180 2.63 5.70 4.00
CA ALA A 180 2.05 6.83 4.69
C ALA A 180 2.32 6.78 6.21
N VAL A 181 2.07 5.61 6.83
CA VAL A 181 2.30 5.40 8.27
C VAL A 181 3.77 5.54 8.64
N TYR A 182 4.65 4.91 7.88
CA TYR A 182 6.10 4.93 8.16
C TYR A 182 6.70 6.34 8.07
N ASN A 183 6.23 7.14 7.14
CA ASN A 183 6.70 8.51 6.93
C ASN A 183 5.87 9.55 7.72
N HIS A 184 5.00 9.12 8.66
CA HIS A 184 4.15 10.00 9.47
C HIS A 184 3.32 11.01 8.67
N MET A 185 2.89 10.60 7.48
CA MET A 185 1.97 11.38 6.67
C MET A 185 0.58 11.41 7.32
N GLN A 186 -0.17 12.48 7.12
CA GLN A 186 -1.51 12.61 7.69
C GLN A 186 -2.50 11.73 6.93
N ILE A 187 -3.03 10.71 7.62
CA ILE A 187 -4.04 9.80 7.09
C ILE A 187 -5.39 10.12 7.71
N ASP A 188 -6.42 10.23 6.88
CA ASP A 188 -7.80 10.35 7.31
C ASP A 188 -8.67 9.26 6.66
N ASN A 189 -9.91 9.09 7.14
CA ASN A 189 -10.85 8.10 6.64
C ASN A 189 -12.19 8.76 6.34
N VAL A 190 -12.87 8.26 5.30
CA VAL A 190 -14.27 8.53 4.99
C VAL A 190 -15.00 7.21 4.95
N ILE A 191 -16.07 7.06 5.72
CA ILE A 191 -16.89 5.84 5.68
C ILE A 191 -17.64 5.84 4.37
N VAL A 192 -17.42 4.80 3.56
CA VAL A 192 -18.03 4.67 2.25
C VAL A 192 -18.86 3.38 2.19
N GLU A 193 -19.98 3.45 1.49
CA GLU A 193 -20.73 2.25 1.15
C GLU A 193 -19.96 1.42 0.12
N TYR A 194 -20.23 0.12 0.11
CA TYR A 194 -19.67 -0.78 -0.89
C TYR A 194 -20.81 -1.41 -1.68
N ARG A 195 -20.74 -1.31 -2.99
CA ARG A 195 -21.75 -1.93 -3.88
C ARG A 195 -21.21 -3.24 -4.41
N ASP A 196 -22.09 -4.25 -4.48
CA ASP A 196 -21.75 -5.48 -5.18
C ASP A 196 -21.52 -5.20 -6.68
N ARG A 197 -20.57 -5.93 -7.25
CA ARG A 197 -20.33 -5.84 -8.70
C ARG A 197 -21.59 -6.21 -9.49
N PRO A 198 -21.85 -5.49 -10.60
CA PRO A 198 -22.94 -5.86 -11.49
C PRO A 198 -22.81 -7.31 -11.98
N GLU A 199 -23.96 -7.97 -12.22
CA GLU A 199 -23.99 -9.34 -12.72
C GLU A 199 -23.14 -9.52 -13.98
N GLY A 200 -22.27 -10.54 -13.94
CA GLY A 200 -21.36 -10.89 -15.04
C GLY A 200 -20.03 -10.12 -15.06
N SER A 201 -19.72 -9.31 -14.05
CA SER A 201 -18.36 -8.82 -13.80
C SER A 201 -17.61 -9.84 -12.92
N VAL A 202 -16.45 -10.32 -13.37
CA VAL A 202 -15.68 -11.36 -12.67
C VAL A 202 -14.58 -10.72 -11.83
N SER A 203 -14.52 -11.10 -10.55
CA SER A 203 -13.40 -10.69 -9.70
C SER A 203 -12.08 -11.27 -10.24
N LYS A 204 -11.11 -10.41 -10.47
CA LYS A 204 -9.75 -10.78 -10.93
C LYS A 204 -8.83 -11.20 -9.76
N LEU A 205 -9.32 -11.10 -8.51
CA LEU A 205 -8.64 -11.52 -7.30
C LEU A 205 -8.78 -13.03 -7.07
N ASN A 206 -7.64 -13.71 -6.93
CA ASN A 206 -7.60 -15.11 -6.49
C ASN A 206 -7.32 -15.14 -4.98
N THR A 207 -8.35 -15.39 -4.17
CA THR A 207 -8.35 -15.24 -2.70
C THR A 207 -7.17 -15.92 -1.99
N TYR A 208 -6.79 -17.13 -2.41
CA TYR A 208 -5.70 -17.88 -1.76
C TYR A 208 -4.32 -17.42 -2.23
N SER A 209 -4.11 -17.29 -3.53
CA SER A 209 -2.82 -16.87 -4.10
C SER A 209 -2.47 -15.44 -3.71
N ASP A 210 -3.45 -14.54 -3.74
CA ASP A 210 -3.24 -13.13 -3.44
C ASP A 210 -3.12 -12.90 -1.93
N GLY A 211 -3.82 -13.68 -1.09
CA GLY A 211 -3.64 -13.68 0.37
C GLY A 211 -2.20 -14.02 0.79
N PHE A 212 -1.60 -15.07 0.22
CA PHE A 212 -0.19 -15.41 0.49
C PHE A 212 0.78 -14.33 -0.02
N ARG A 213 0.50 -13.71 -1.16
CA ARG A 213 1.30 -12.58 -1.67
C ARG A 213 1.25 -11.39 -0.73
N VAL A 214 0.07 -11.05 -0.23
CA VAL A 214 -0.08 -9.95 0.74
C VAL A 214 0.68 -10.23 2.02
N LEU A 215 0.59 -11.45 2.60
CA LEU A 215 1.37 -11.82 3.78
C LEU A 215 2.89 -11.76 3.50
N GLY A 216 3.33 -12.25 2.34
CA GLY A 216 4.73 -12.12 1.91
C GLY A 216 5.18 -10.67 1.78
N THR A 217 4.29 -9.80 1.30
CA THR A 217 4.55 -8.36 1.19
C THR A 217 4.64 -7.71 2.56
N ILE A 218 3.74 -8.03 3.52
CA ILE A 218 3.82 -7.54 4.90
C ILE A 218 5.14 -7.94 5.55
N PHE A 219 5.55 -9.22 5.40
CA PHE A 219 6.81 -9.72 5.95
C PHE A 219 8.02 -8.96 5.35
N ARG A 220 8.03 -8.76 4.02
CA ARG A 220 9.06 -7.98 3.34
C ARG A 220 9.09 -6.54 3.83
N LEU A 221 7.93 -5.88 3.89
CA LEU A 221 7.81 -4.51 4.33
C LEU A 221 8.21 -4.36 5.81
N TYR A 222 7.85 -5.31 6.68
CA TYR A 222 8.31 -5.30 8.08
C TYR A 222 9.83 -5.40 8.18
N ARG A 223 10.44 -6.30 7.40
CA ARG A 223 11.91 -6.42 7.32
C ARG A 223 12.56 -5.13 6.84
N ASP A 224 11.96 -4.48 5.84
CA ASP A 224 12.57 -3.32 5.18
C ASP A 224 12.35 -2.02 5.97
N TYR A 225 11.21 -1.86 6.65
CA TYR A 225 10.87 -0.66 7.42
C TYR A 225 11.21 -0.76 8.92
N LYS A 226 11.25 -1.95 9.51
CA LYS A 226 11.64 -2.19 10.92
C LYS A 226 12.73 -3.27 11.04
N PRO A 227 13.87 -3.11 10.36
CA PRO A 227 14.88 -4.16 10.27
C PRO A 227 15.47 -4.54 11.63
N PHE A 228 15.66 -3.60 12.55
CA PHE A 228 16.20 -3.92 13.87
C PHE A 228 15.29 -4.91 14.63
N GLY A 229 13.98 -4.68 14.65
CA GLY A 229 13.04 -5.59 15.28
C GLY A 229 13.05 -6.98 14.65
N PHE A 230 13.03 -7.03 13.31
CA PHE A 230 13.05 -8.28 12.55
C PHE A 230 14.32 -9.12 12.84
N PHE A 231 15.49 -8.52 12.68
CA PHE A 231 16.75 -9.23 12.86
C PHE A 231 17.08 -9.52 14.33
N SER A 232 16.59 -8.72 15.28
CA SER A 232 16.71 -9.02 16.70
C SER A 232 15.90 -10.24 17.10
N ILE A 233 14.68 -10.41 16.58
CA ILE A 233 13.89 -11.62 16.78
C ILE A 233 14.60 -12.82 16.17
N LEU A 234 15.11 -12.70 14.94
CA LEU A 234 15.87 -13.77 14.29
C LEU A 234 17.10 -14.16 15.12
N ALA A 235 17.89 -13.18 15.58
CA ALA A 235 19.06 -13.41 16.43
C ALA A 235 18.69 -14.11 17.73
N PHE A 236 17.61 -13.66 18.38
CA PHE A 236 17.10 -14.29 19.61
C PHE A 236 16.71 -15.75 19.40
N VAL A 237 15.97 -16.06 18.31
CA VAL A 237 15.59 -17.44 17.96
C VAL A 237 16.83 -18.30 17.75
N LEU A 238 17.84 -17.80 17.03
CA LEU A 238 19.09 -18.52 16.82
C LEU A 238 19.84 -18.80 18.13
N VAL A 239 19.87 -17.82 19.07
CA VAL A 239 20.45 -18.00 20.40
C VAL A 239 19.70 -19.08 21.18
N VAL A 240 18.36 -19.06 21.16
CA VAL A 240 17.54 -20.08 21.85
C VAL A 240 17.81 -21.47 21.26
N ILE A 241 17.89 -21.61 19.93
CA ILE A 241 18.22 -22.87 19.28
C ILE A 241 19.63 -23.33 19.71
N ALA A 242 20.62 -22.46 19.66
CA ALA A 242 21.98 -22.78 20.07
C ALA A 242 22.04 -23.23 21.54
N ALA A 243 21.33 -22.53 22.43
CA ALA A 243 21.25 -22.86 23.84
C ALA A 243 20.59 -24.23 24.06
N ALA A 244 19.51 -24.55 23.37
CA ALA A 244 18.80 -25.83 23.45
C ALA A 244 19.71 -27.02 23.11
N PHE A 245 20.60 -26.89 22.13
CA PHE A 245 21.56 -27.92 21.75
C PHE A 245 22.84 -27.90 22.59
N PHE A 246 23.24 -26.73 23.08
CA PHE A 246 24.43 -26.56 23.88
C PHE A 246 24.25 -27.06 25.34
N LEU A 247 23.10 -26.79 26.00
CA LEU A 247 22.86 -27.16 27.37
C LEU A 247 23.05 -28.66 27.66
N PRO A 248 22.56 -29.61 26.87
CA PRO A 248 22.85 -31.04 27.05
C PRO A 248 24.32 -31.38 26.94
N VAL A 249 25.08 -30.74 26.02
CA VAL A 249 26.51 -30.94 25.88
C VAL A 249 27.27 -30.43 27.12
N LEU A 250 26.86 -29.28 27.63
CA LEU A 250 27.41 -28.69 28.87
C LEU A 250 27.15 -29.59 30.10
N MET A 251 25.91 -30.08 30.25
CA MET A 251 25.55 -30.98 31.34
C MET A 251 26.36 -32.26 31.31
N GLU A 252 26.55 -32.87 30.15
CA GLU A 252 27.35 -34.08 29.96
C GLU A 252 28.83 -33.82 30.29
N PHE A 253 29.37 -32.68 29.89
CA PHE A 253 30.73 -32.25 30.23
C PHE A 253 30.92 -32.06 31.73
N LEU A 254 29.97 -31.42 32.42
CA LEU A 254 30.05 -31.21 33.88
C LEU A 254 30.01 -32.52 34.67
N GLN A 255 29.37 -33.56 34.12
CA GLN A 255 29.30 -34.88 34.77
C GLN A 255 30.53 -35.77 34.48
N THR A 256 31.06 -35.70 33.26
CA THR A 256 32.08 -36.63 32.78
C THR A 256 33.46 -36.02 32.62
N GLY A 257 33.57 -34.68 32.58
CA GLY A 257 34.81 -33.97 32.23
C GLY A 257 35.22 -34.09 30.76
N LEU A 258 34.40 -34.73 29.92
CA LEU A 258 34.69 -34.98 28.53
C LEU A 258 33.64 -34.38 27.58
N VAL A 259 34.08 -33.84 26.43
CA VAL A 259 33.18 -33.34 25.38
C VAL A 259 32.91 -34.48 24.39
N LEU A 260 31.87 -35.28 24.63
CA LEU A 260 31.54 -36.43 23.80
C LEU A 260 30.86 -36.03 22.46
N LYS A 261 30.08 -34.90 22.50
CA LYS A 261 29.34 -34.40 21.32
C LYS A 261 30.04 -33.20 20.67
N PHE A 262 31.33 -33.38 20.35
CA PHE A 262 32.14 -32.32 19.74
C PHE A 262 31.55 -31.68 18.48
N PRO A 263 30.97 -32.46 17.51
CA PRO A 263 30.31 -31.86 16.30
C PRO A 263 29.17 -30.94 16.68
N THR A 264 28.34 -31.29 17.66
CA THR A 264 27.23 -30.46 18.13
C THR A 264 27.73 -29.13 18.72
N LEU A 265 28.83 -29.16 19.49
CA LEU A 265 29.44 -27.95 20.04
C LEU A 265 29.92 -27.00 18.93
N ILE A 266 30.52 -27.52 17.86
CA ILE A 266 30.94 -26.73 16.68
C ILE A 266 29.72 -26.08 16.03
N VAL A 267 28.65 -26.85 15.77
CA VAL A 267 27.42 -26.33 15.18
C VAL A 267 26.82 -25.22 16.04
N CYS A 268 26.76 -25.39 17.36
CA CYS A 268 26.31 -24.33 18.29
C CYS A 268 27.14 -23.05 18.15
N GLY A 269 28.47 -23.18 18.03
CA GLY A 269 29.35 -22.03 17.78
C GLY A 269 29.01 -21.27 16.49
N PHE A 270 28.79 -21.98 15.40
CA PHE A 270 28.38 -21.36 14.13
C PHE A 270 27.00 -20.71 14.21
N VAL A 271 26.04 -21.31 14.92
CA VAL A 271 24.70 -20.72 15.12
C VAL A 271 24.78 -19.44 15.94
N ILE A 272 25.62 -19.38 16.99
CA ILE A 272 25.84 -18.17 17.76
C ILE A 272 26.50 -17.09 16.89
N MET A 273 27.50 -17.43 16.09
CA MET A 273 28.08 -16.47 15.14
C MET A 273 27.05 -15.92 14.16
N ALA A 274 26.17 -16.76 13.63
CA ALA A 274 25.06 -16.33 12.77
C ALA A 274 24.08 -15.40 13.52
N ALA A 275 23.79 -15.68 14.79
CA ALA A 275 22.95 -14.80 15.63
C ALA A 275 23.58 -13.41 15.82
N ILE A 276 24.89 -13.36 16.09
CA ILE A 276 25.63 -12.10 16.22
C ILE A 276 25.62 -11.33 14.90
N GLN A 277 25.85 -12.00 13.78
CA GLN A 277 25.79 -11.38 12.44
C GLN A 277 24.41 -10.84 12.14
N ALA A 278 23.34 -11.59 12.45
CA ALA A 278 21.96 -11.13 12.28
C ALA A 278 21.68 -9.87 13.11
N PHE A 279 22.11 -9.83 14.37
CA PHE A 279 21.95 -8.66 15.22
C PHE A 279 22.64 -7.41 14.65
N PHE A 280 23.91 -7.52 14.23
CA PHE A 280 24.62 -6.41 13.61
C PHE A 280 24.02 -5.99 12.26
N ALA A 281 23.57 -6.94 11.44
CA ALA A 281 22.84 -6.64 10.22
C ALA A 281 21.58 -5.80 10.51
N GLY A 282 20.84 -6.15 11.57
CA GLY A 282 19.68 -5.39 12.02
C GLY A 282 20.03 -3.95 12.41
N LEU A 283 21.13 -3.73 13.12
CA LEU A 283 21.62 -2.39 13.48
C LEU A 283 22.00 -1.56 12.24
N ILE A 284 22.75 -2.14 11.32
CA ILE A 284 23.19 -1.45 10.10
C ILE A 284 21.99 -1.07 9.24
N LEU A 285 21.08 -2.01 9.01
CA LEU A 285 19.87 -1.77 8.19
C LEU A 285 18.93 -0.76 8.86
N SER A 286 18.85 -0.74 10.21
CA SER A 286 18.07 0.26 10.94
C SER A 286 18.63 1.67 10.75
N ASN A 287 19.94 1.83 10.77
CA ASN A 287 20.59 3.11 10.48
C ASN A 287 20.35 3.56 9.03
N MET A 288 20.37 2.62 8.07
CA MET A 288 20.02 2.92 6.68
C MET A 288 18.54 3.33 6.53
N ALA A 289 17.62 2.64 7.20
CA ALA A 289 16.20 2.99 7.20
C ALA A 289 15.97 4.40 7.79
N MET A 290 16.65 4.73 8.88
CA MET A 290 16.60 6.07 9.48
C MET A 290 17.15 7.15 8.52
N LYS A 291 18.25 6.86 7.82
CA LYS A 291 18.78 7.77 6.79
C LYS A 291 17.79 7.97 5.65
N ASN A 292 17.22 6.88 5.12
CA ASN A 292 16.21 6.95 4.06
C ASN A 292 15.00 7.81 4.45
N ARG A 293 14.59 7.73 5.72
CA ARG A 293 13.50 8.55 6.26
C ARG A 293 13.87 10.04 6.31
N ARG A 294 15.08 10.38 6.71
CA ARG A 294 15.56 11.78 6.68
C ARG A 294 15.63 12.31 5.23
N ASP A 295 16.11 11.49 4.30
CA ASP A 295 16.14 11.83 2.88
C ASP A 295 14.73 12.00 2.29
N PHE A 296 13.75 11.20 2.77
CA PHE A 296 12.34 11.35 2.42
C PHE A 296 11.79 12.70 2.88
N GLU A 297 11.95 13.08 4.15
CA GLU A 297 11.48 14.35 4.72
C GLU A 297 12.03 15.55 3.93
N TYR A 298 13.32 15.50 3.57
CA TYR A 298 13.91 16.54 2.76
C TYR A 298 13.27 16.62 1.36
N ARG A 299 13.10 15.49 0.68
CA ARG A 299 12.44 15.44 -0.63
C ARG A 299 10.98 15.87 -0.58
N PHE A 300 10.25 15.45 0.45
CA PHE A 300 8.86 15.83 0.67
C PHE A 300 8.72 17.36 0.81
N THR A 301 9.59 17.97 1.59
CA THR A 301 9.64 19.44 1.73
C THR A 301 9.85 20.13 0.39
N LEU A 302 10.81 19.65 -0.42
CA LEU A 302 11.07 20.24 -1.75
C LEU A 302 9.87 20.09 -2.71
N VAL A 303 9.19 18.94 -2.66
CA VAL A 303 8.00 18.68 -3.48
C VAL A 303 6.85 19.60 -3.08
N CYS A 304 6.60 19.77 -1.78
CA CYS A 304 5.59 20.70 -1.29
C CYS A 304 5.90 22.18 -1.60
N GLU A 305 7.20 22.57 -1.58
CA GLU A 305 7.60 23.92 -2.00
C GLU A 305 7.36 24.14 -3.50
N LYS A 306 7.66 23.14 -4.34
CA LYS A 306 7.39 23.20 -5.78
C LYS A 306 5.88 23.37 -6.05
N GLU A 307 5.06 22.59 -5.37
CA GLU A 307 3.60 22.69 -5.48
C GLU A 307 3.11 24.09 -5.12
N ARG A 308 3.58 24.66 -4.00
CA ARG A 308 3.19 26.00 -3.56
C ARG A 308 3.57 27.08 -4.57
N ARG A 309 4.73 26.96 -5.23
CA ARG A 309 5.16 27.85 -6.30
C ARG A 309 4.25 27.77 -7.50
N GLN A 310 3.97 26.55 -7.99
CA GLN A 310 3.06 26.32 -9.12
C GLN A 310 1.65 26.87 -8.85
N ARG A 311 1.11 26.65 -7.65
CA ARG A 311 -0.20 27.22 -7.27
C ARG A 311 -0.23 28.75 -7.24
N ARG A 312 0.89 29.41 -7.01
CA ARG A 312 0.98 30.88 -7.08
C ARG A 312 1.04 31.37 -8.51
N GLU A 313 1.85 30.73 -9.34
CA GLU A 313 1.97 31.01 -10.77
C GLU A 313 0.61 30.84 -11.47
N ASP A 314 -0.07 29.71 -11.25
CA ASP A 314 -1.42 29.46 -11.81
C ASP A 314 -2.42 30.56 -11.43
N LYS A 315 -2.35 31.12 -10.20
CA LYS A 315 -3.23 32.21 -9.74
C LYS A 315 -2.88 33.57 -10.35
N GLU A 316 -1.62 33.84 -10.62
CA GLU A 316 -1.16 35.06 -11.26
C GLU A 316 -1.55 35.09 -12.76
N ASP A 317 -1.61 33.92 -13.41
CA ASP A 317 -2.02 33.80 -14.82
C ASP A 317 -3.56 33.90 -15.02
N GLU A 318 -4.36 33.61 -13.98
CA GLU A 318 -5.83 33.70 -14.01
C GLU A 318 -6.40 35.10 -13.63
N GLY A 319 -5.58 36.02 -13.11
CA GLY A 319 -5.97 37.35 -12.63
C GLY A 319 -5.54 38.44 -13.59
#